data_ade6692e96839f1b08446fba9c1f1d9c
#
_entry.id   ade6692e96839f1b08446fba9c1f1d9c
#
_cell.length_a   1.000
_cell.length_b   1.000
_cell.length_c   1.000
_cell.angle_alpha   90.00
_cell.angle_beta   90.00
_cell.angle_gamma   90.00
#
_symmetry.space_group_name_H-M   'P 1'
#
loop_
_entity.id
_entity.type
_entity.pdbx_description
1 polymer ?
#
loop_
_entity_poly.entity_id
_entity_poly.type
_entity_poly.pdbx_seq_one_letter_code
_entity_poly.pdbx_strand_id
1 'polypeptide(L)'
;MEETLEGRTERLKGYGIAVSVFGRDETFDNSADPVVRLEARRLRRDLDSYYVDAGRSDPLRISIPKGGYVPTFEWQAGAARPDPVPVAVEPEPEGEPQPDEASAAAPRADEVDEPDTPPEVPPEAPLPVRRRDGGRRYPVAIMAGAVAASLIGLCVLAVLTVAVWSLWQETARTEASAGVGEPAVVVLPFRSLGGAQDGPFLAAGISQELIDHLMRFPSLRVYMRPVSVDVDGGHGALVQAGRDLGVAYVISGTVGVEGETARIGVQLYDARTGQVIWSASYDRPLVPAALMDLQRDLAGEIASVLAQPYGVVSRDVGNRLAATQFDASMASYVCVLRAYIYRRSFSNKAFPPVFSCLQAAVQRDPDYPDALAMLGWLYLDAGRFEFLKGLPQAEAYERAYTAASKAVALDPHNVLALKALGSINHYMGRYAEGERLSREAVALNPSDPDALAQLGWRLAVRGRFDEGIPLLERAIARSVDPPVWYNHLISIDHFMNGRYQEMLEISQGSVADGIGISEALVAIAAGELGEPDIAREALAKMAGYGPLIRDPAAYFRRHGATDEIVEALTAGLEQARRVAAGS
;
A
#
# COMPACT_ATOMS: atom_id res chain seq x y z
N MET A 1 -19.08 22.66 -17.92
CA MET A 1 -20.34 22.37 -18.60
C MET A 1 -21.20 23.63 -18.66
N GLU A 2 -21.61 24.20 -17.52
CA GLU A 2 -22.42 25.40 -17.41
C GLU A 2 -21.88 26.57 -18.24
N GLU A 3 -20.62 26.94 -18.08
CA GLU A 3 -19.98 28.02 -18.85
C GLU A 3 -20.05 27.81 -20.37
N THR A 4 -20.04 26.56 -20.84
CA THR A 4 -20.16 26.24 -22.27
C THR A 4 -21.61 26.36 -22.74
N LEU A 5 -22.57 25.89 -21.93
CA LEU A 5 -24.00 25.95 -22.25
C LEU A 5 -24.53 27.40 -22.22
N GLU A 6 -23.92 28.24 -21.39
CA GLU A 6 -24.22 29.68 -21.28
C GLU A 6 -23.39 30.56 -22.22
N GLY A 7 -22.63 29.95 -23.16
CA GLY A 7 -21.87 30.66 -24.17
C GLY A 7 -20.55 31.34 -23.70
N ARG A 8 -20.19 31.16 -22.42
CA ARG A 8 -18.99 31.82 -21.84
C ARG A 8 -17.73 30.97 -21.94
N THR A 9 -17.46 30.40 -23.11
CA THR A 9 -16.34 29.46 -23.37
C THR A 9 -14.95 30.08 -23.18
N GLU A 10 -14.81 31.39 -23.27
CA GLU A 10 -13.55 32.11 -23.03
C GLU A 10 -13.03 32.02 -21.59
N ARG A 11 -13.88 31.72 -20.62
CA ARG A 11 -13.50 31.45 -19.24
C ARG A 11 -12.85 30.09 -19.06
N LEU A 12 -13.04 29.17 -20.00
CA LEU A 12 -12.49 27.82 -19.98
C LEU A 12 -11.06 27.75 -20.54
N LYS A 13 -10.20 28.70 -20.10
CA LYS A 13 -8.75 28.66 -20.33
C LYS A 13 -8.04 28.12 -19.10
N GLY A 14 -6.85 27.57 -19.28
CA GLY A 14 -6.08 26.95 -18.20
C GLY A 14 -5.94 27.83 -16.95
N TYR A 15 -5.67 29.13 -17.14
CA TYR A 15 -5.60 30.10 -16.04
C TYR A 15 -6.96 30.27 -15.31
N GLY A 16 -8.03 30.54 -16.07
CA GLY A 16 -9.36 30.72 -15.48
C GLY A 16 -9.82 29.50 -14.68
N ILE A 17 -9.56 28.29 -15.17
CA ILE A 17 -9.87 27.04 -14.47
C ILE A 17 -8.99 26.88 -13.21
N ALA A 18 -7.71 27.24 -13.27
CA ALA A 18 -6.82 27.17 -12.12
C ALA A 18 -7.31 28.05 -10.96
N VAL A 19 -7.73 29.27 -11.26
CA VAL A 19 -8.22 30.21 -10.25
C VAL A 19 -9.60 29.80 -9.73
N SER A 20 -10.56 29.53 -10.65
CA SER A 20 -11.96 29.33 -10.26
C SER A 20 -12.27 27.93 -9.68
N VAL A 21 -11.52 26.90 -10.09
CA VAL A 21 -11.76 25.50 -9.69
C VAL A 21 -10.73 24.99 -8.69
N PHE A 22 -9.45 25.34 -8.89
CA PHE A 22 -8.35 24.84 -8.06
C PHE A 22 -7.86 25.86 -7.02
N GLY A 23 -8.51 27.02 -6.89
CA GLY A 23 -8.19 28.04 -5.88
C GLY A 23 -6.78 28.61 -5.99
N ARG A 24 -6.20 28.64 -7.21
CA ARG A 24 -4.88 29.23 -7.45
C ARG A 24 -4.97 30.75 -7.41
N ASP A 25 -3.89 31.39 -6.99
CA ASP A 25 -3.79 32.86 -6.96
C ASP A 25 -3.46 33.47 -8.32
N GLU A 26 -3.40 34.80 -8.37
CA GLU A 26 -3.15 35.56 -9.60
C GLU A 26 -1.73 35.36 -10.19
N THR A 27 -0.82 34.71 -9.43
CA THR A 27 0.54 34.41 -9.88
C THR A 27 0.64 33.02 -10.55
N PHE A 28 -0.47 32.33 -10.74
CA PHE A 28 -0.49 31.01 -11.33
C PHE A 28 0.13 30.97 -12.73
N ASP A 29 1.18 30.18 -12.89
CA ASP A 29 1.82 29.89 -14.17
C ASP A 29 1.47 28.46 -14.65
N ASN A 30 0.68 28.37 -15.71
CA ASN A 30 0.26 27.11 -16.31
C ASN A 30 1.41 26.28 -16.90
N SER A 31 2.60 26.86 -17.07
CA SER A 31 3.81 26.13 -17.48
C SER A 31 4.51 25.48 -16.31
N ALA A 32 4.49 26.10 -15.14
CA ALA A 32 5.11 25.61 -13.91
C ALA A 32 4.20 24.66 -13.11
N ASP A 33 2.89 24.95 -13.03
CA ASP A 33 1.92 24.07 -12.34
C ASP A 33 1.01 23.34 -13.36
N PRO A 34 1.19 22.03 -13.57
CA PRO A 34 0.44 21.27 -14.58
C PRO A 34 -0.96 20.83 -14.13
N VAL A 35 -1.48 21.27 -12.95
CA VAL A 35 -2.71 20.77 -12.33
C VAL A 35 -3.90 20.74 -13.30
N VAL A 36 -4.18 21.84 -14.01
CA VAL A 36 -5.30 21.92 -14.97
C VAL A 36 -5.13 20.96 -16.14
N ARG A 37 -3.90 20.80 -16.64
CA ARG A 37 -3.59 19.87 -17.73
C ARG A 37 -3.75 18.41 -17.31
N LEU A 38 -3.33 18.08 -16.09
CA LEU A 38 -3.44 16.73 -15.54
C LEU A 38 -4.90 16.34 -15.30
N GLU A 39 -5.69 17.23 -14.67
CA GLU A 39 -7.10 16.96 -14.41
C GLU A 39 -7.94 16.96 -15.69
N ALA A 40 -7.66 17.82 -16.65
CA ALA A 40 -8.33 17.78 -17.96
C ALA A 40 -7.99 16.49 -18.73
N ARG A 41 -6.75 15.96 -18.58
CA ARG A 41 -6.36 14.67 -19.16
C ARG A 41 -7.09 13.51 -18.46
N ARG A 42 -7.24 13.58 -17.14
CA ARG A 42 -8.00 12.61 -16.35
C ARG A 42 -9.46 12.59 -16.79
N LEU A 43 -10.10 13.78 -16.83
CA LEU A 43 -11.50 13.91 -17.21
C LEU A 43 -11.78 13.41 -18.63
N ARG A 44 -10.88 13.65 -19.59
CA ARG A 44 -11.01 13.08 -20.95
C ARG A 44 -11.05 11.55 -20.93
N ARG A 45 -10.11 10.96 -20.18
CA ARG A 45 -10.04 9.50 -20.04
C ARG A 45 -11.31 8.93 -19.37
N ASP A 46 -11.79 9.59 -18.33
CA ASP A 46 -12.98 9.15 -17.60
C ASP A 46 -14.24 9.24 -18.48
N LEU A 47 -14.35 10.29 -19.31
CA LEU A 47 -15.41 10.41 -20.34
C LEU A 47 -15.28 9.34 -21.43
N ASP A 48 -14.08 9.08 -21.92
CA ASP A 48 -13.85 8.02 -22.92
C ASP A 48 -14.20 6.66 -22.35
N SER A 49 -13.80 6.37 -21.10
CA SER A 49 -14.14 5.12 -20.41
C SER A 49 -15.65 4.97 -20.21
N TYR A 50 -16.33 6.04 -19.80
CA TYR A 50 -17.77 6.06 -19.60
C TYR A 50 -18.54 5.68 -20.89
N TYR A 51 -18.16 6.26 -22.03
CA TYR A 51 -18.84 6.00 -23.31
C TYR A 51 -18.45 4.66 -23.96
N VAL A 52 -17.43 3.98 -23.47
CA VAL A 52 -17.11 2.60 -23.88
C VAL A 52 -18.01 1.60 -23.17
N ASP A 53 -18.41 1.87 -21.92
CA ASP A 53 -19.16 0.95 -21.05
C ASP A 53 -20.54 1.52 -20.68
N ALA A 54 -20.67 2.20 -19.57
CA ALA A 54 -21.95 2.63 -18.99
C ALA A 54 -22.74 3.61 -19.87
N GLY A 55 -22.07 4.53 -20.54
CA GLY A 55 -22.67 5.54 -21.43
C GLY A 55 -22.74 5.15 -22.90
N ARG A 56 -22.54 3.87 -23.24
CA ARG A 56 -22.51 3.39 -24.62
C ARG A 56 -23.81 3.63 -25.39
N SER A 57 -24.92 3.63 -24.68
CA SER A 57 -26.28 3.85 -25.24
C SER A 57 -26.80 5.28 -25.03
N ASP A 58 -26.01 6.18 -24.46
CA ASP A 58 -26.43 7.55 -24.23
C ASP A 58 -26.66 8.28 -25.56
N PRO A 59 -27.75 9.05 -25.68
CA PRO A 59 -28.06 9.75 -26.92
C PRO A 59 -27.09 10.90 -27.21
N LEU A 60 -26.39 11.43 -26.20
CA LEU A 60 -25.50 12.57 -26.30
C LEU A 60 -24.10 12.19 -25.82
N ARG A 61 -23.11 12.35 -26.67
CA ARG A 61 -21.70 12.19 -26.32
C ARG A 61 -21.07 13.52 -25.97
N ILE A 62 -20.43 13.58 -24.79
CA ILE A 62 -19.64 14.73 -24.32
C ILE A 62 -18.17 14.39 -24.48
N SER A 63 -17.40 15.27 -25.10
CA SER A 63 -15.95 15.10 -25.20
C SER A 63 -15.21 16.43 -24.95
N ILE A 64 -13.93 16.36 -24.57
CA ILE A 64 -13.07 17.52 -24.39
C ILE A 64 -11.89 17.36 -25.35
N PRO A 65 -11.74 18.23 -26.39
CA PRO A 65 -10.69 18.10 -27.39
C PRO A 65 -9.28 18.18 -26.79
N LYS A 66 -8.32 17.47 -27.40
CA LYS A 66 -6.90 17.59 -27.03
C LYS A 66 -6.43 19.01 -27.29
N GLY A 67 -5.76 19.61 -26.28
CA GLY A 67 -5.25 20.98 -26.37
C GLY A 67 -6.25 22.06 -25.94
N GLY A 68 -7.51 21.75 -25.72
CA GLY A 68 -8.56 22.66 -25.23
C GLY A 68 -9.19 22.20 -23.92
N TYR A 69 -10.02 23.05 -23.32
CA TYR A 69 -10.77 22.76 -22.09
C TYR A 69 -12.28 22.91 -22.27
N VAL A 70 -12.71 23.33 -23.45
CA VAL A 70 -14.11 23.52 -23.81
C VAL A 70 -14.71 22.17 -24.19
N PRO A 71 -15.75 21.67 -23.51
CA PRO A 71 -16.43 20.44 -23.90
C PRO A 71 -17.22 20.62 -25.19
N THR A 72 -17.28 19.55 -25.98
CA THR A 72 -18.13 19.44 -27.18
C THR A 72 -19.22 18.41 -26.93
N PHE A 73 -20.36 18.60 -27.56
CA PHE A 73 -21.57 17.81 -27.40
C PHE A 73 -21.98 17.27 -28.78
N GLU A 74 -22.02 15.95 -28.93
CA GLU A 74 -22.36 15.29 -30.19
C GLU A 74 -23.51 14.29 -29.99
N TRP A 75 -24.57 14.40 -30.79
CA TRP A 75 -25.65 13.42 -30.79
C TRP A 75 -25.18 12.13 -31.46
N GLN A 76 -25.40 11.01 -30.80
CA GLN A 76 -25.07 9.72 -31.38
C GLN A 76 -26.05 9.37 -32.54
N ALA A 77 -25.54 8.80 -33.62
CA ALA A 77 -26.32 8.44 -34.77
C ALA A 77 -27.37 7.35 -34.43
N GLY A 78 -28.65 7.68 -34.59
CA GLY A 78 -29.79 6.80 -34.27
C GLY A 78 -30.53 7.16 -32.98
N ALA A 79 -30.08 8.12 -32.20
CA ALA A 79 -30.83 8.63 -31.05
C ALA A 79 -31.93 9.60 -31.50
N ALA A 80 -33.14 9.44 -30.99
CA ALA A 80 -34.23 10.38 -31.21
C ALA A 80 -33.89 11.71 -30.57
N ARG A 81 -33.82 12.77 -31.38
CA ARG A 81 -33.62 14.12 -30.91
C ARG A 81 -34.88 14.56 -30.19
N PRO A 82 -34.87 15.00 -28.95
CA PRO A 82 -36.06 15.57 -28.32
C PRO A 82 -36.50 16.82 -29.11
N ASP A 83 -37.82 16.92 -29.35
CA ASP A 83 -38.38 18.12 -29.96
C ASP A 83 -38.02 19.35 -29.14
N PRO A 84 -37.68 20.47 -29.79
CA PRO A 84 -37.33 21.70 -29.07
C PRO A 84 -38.54 22.18 -28.27
N VAL A 85 -38.36 22.25 -26.95
CA VAL A 85 -39.34 22.87 -26.06
C VAL A 85 -39.40 24.36 -26.44
N PRO A 86 -40.58 24.92 -26.74
CA PRO A 86 -40.69 26.34 -27.09
C PRO A 86 -40.31 27.16 -25.86
N VAL A 87 -39.19 27.87 -25.97
CA VAL A 87 -38.78 28.89 -25.00
C VAL A 87 -39.71 30.07 -25.23
N ALA A 88 -40.49 30.45 -24.21
CA ALA A 88 -41.26 31.68 -24.19
C ALA A 88 -40.29 32.88 -24.31
N VAL A 89 -40.37 33.57 -25.40
CA VAL A 89 -39.62 34.82 -25.67
C VAL A 89 -40.31 35.92 -24.89
N GLU A 90 -39.66 36.46 -23.88
CA GLU A 90 -39.99 37.79 -23.34
C GLU A 90 -39.51 38.86 -24.34
N PRO A 91 -40.30 39.94 -24.58
CA PRO A 91 -39.98 40.94 -25.61
C PRO A 91 -38.87 41.87 -25.15
N GLU A 92 -37.89 42.07 -26.05
CA GLU A 92 -36.87 43.12 -25.96
C GLU A 92 -37.50 44.52 -26.02
N PRO A 93 -36.97 45.54 -25.30
CA PRO A 93 -37.27 46.95 -25.57
C PRO A 93 -36.49 47.49 -26.76
N GLU A 94 -37.23 48.21 -27.59
CA GLU A 94 -36.80 48.84 -28.83
C GLU A 94 -35.67 49.86 -28.68
N GLY A 95 -34.91 49.96 -29.73
CA GLY A 95 -33.67 50.56 -29.98
C GLY A 95 -33.54 52.09 -30.03
N GLU A 96 -32.33 52.52 -30.24
CA GLU A 96 -31.97 53.76 -30.93
C GLU A 96 -30.66 53.58 -31.71
N PRO A 97 -30.42 54.40 -32.79
CA PRO A 97 -29.78 53.93 -34.00
C PRO A 97 -28.29 54.25 -34.11
N GLN A 98 -27.64 53.47 -34.94
CA GLN A 98 -26.29 53.73 -35.49
C GLN A 98 -26.26 54.91 -36.43
N PRO A 99 -25.09 55.55 -36.65
CA PRO A 99 -24.71 55.95 -37.99
C PRO A 99 -23.43 55.30 -38.51
N ASP A 100 -23.49 55.19 -39.81
CA ASP A 100 -22.66 54.49 -40.77
C ASP A 100 -21.19 54.95 -40.88
N GLU A 101 -20.41 53.98 -41.32
CA GLU A 101 -19.34 53.94 -42.35
C GLU A 101 -18.52 55.18 -42.71
N ALA A 102 -17.20 54.97 -42.72
CA ALA A 102 -16.41 54.96 -43.96
C ALA A 102 -14.92 54.79 -43.68
N SER A 103 -14.41 53.69 -44.11
CA SER A 103 -13.42 53.48 -45.17
C SER A 103 -12.19 54.42 -45.21
N ALA A 104 -11.07 53.77 -45.24
CA ALA A 104 -9.90 53.92 -46.07
C ALA A 104 -8.53 54.09 -45.42
N ALA A 105 -7.75 53.08 -45.71
CA ALA A 105 -6.37 53.11 -46.23
C ALA A 105 -5.23 53.81 -45.45
N ALA A 106 -4.24 53.00 -45.17
CA ALA A 106 -2.84 53.34 -44.95
C ALA A 106 -2.25 54.06 -46.18
N PRO A 107 -1.16 54.80 -46.12
CA PRO A 107 0.15 54.13 -46.12
C PRO A 107 1.32 54.88 -45.37
N ARG A 108 2.32 54.08 -45.20
CA ARG A 108 3.77 54.18 -44.96
C ARG A 108 4.49 55.51 -45.00
N ALA A 109 5.47 55.61 -44.12
CA ALA A 109 6.91 55.80 -44.31
C ALA A 109 7.51 57.23 -44.14
N ASP A 110 8.68 57.15 -43.55
CA ASP A 110 9.91 57.98 -43.66
C ASP A 110 10.05 59.10 -42.61
N GLU A 111 10.97 58.97 -41.73
CA GLU A 111 12.43 59.14 -41.72
C GLU A 111 12.91 60.61 -41.42
N VAL A 112 13.88 60.67 -40.47
CA VAL A 112 14.99 61.61 -40.34
C VAL A 112 14.70 62.98 -39.68
N ASP A 113 15.28 63.37 -38.58
CA ASP A 113 16.61 63.90 -38.33
C ASP A 113 16.71 64.63 -36.97
N GLU A 114 17.76 64.36 -36.25
CA GLU A 114 18.42 65.21 -35.26
C GLU A 114 19.07 66.38 -35.97
N PRO A 115 19.64 67.46 -35.42
CA PRO A 115 20.16 67.68 -34.04
C PRO A 115 19.96 69.17 -33.54
N ASP A 116 20.35 69.45 -32.30
CA ASP A 116 21.38 70.40 -31.93
C ASP A 116 21.24 71.05 -30.53
N THR A 117 22.35 71.08 -29.92
CA THR A 117 22.70 71.60 -28.60
C THR A 117 22.99 73.14 -28.65
N PRO A 118 23.52 73.81 -27.61
CA PRO A 118 22.92 74.71 -26.60
C PRO A 118 23.34 76.18 -26.83
N PRO A 119 23.13 77.11 -25.92
CA PRO A 119 24.25 77.76 -25.21
C PRO A 119 23.97 78.22 -23.76
N GLU A 120 24.93 78.04 -22.95
CA GLU A 120 25.91 78.91 -22.30
C GLU A 120 25.43 80.03 -21.37
N VAL A 121 26.03 79.94 -20.19
CA VAL A 121 26.25 80.81 -19.02
C VAL A 121 26.80 82.23 -19.43
N PRO A 122 26.83 83.34 -18.63
CA PRO A 122 27.44 83.54 -17.36
C PRO A 122 26.90 84.72 -16.49
N PRO A 123 27.71 85.39 -15.59
CA PRO A 123 28.10 85.00 -14.23
C PRO A 123 27.85 86.07 -13.11
N GLU A 124 28.47 85.81 -11.93
CA GLU A 124 28.91 86.74 -10.88
C GLU A 124 27.94 87.22 -9.77
N ALA A 125 28.18 86.91 -8.64
CA ALA A 125 28.86 87.13 -7.33
C ALA A 125 28.61 88.51 -6.65
N PRO A 126 28.99 88.83 -5.38
CA PRO A 126 29.22 88.01 -4.20
C PRO A 126 28.58 88.59 -2.89
N LEU A 127 28.53 87.78 -1.86
CA LEU A 127 28.60 87.91 -0.37
C LEU A 127 28.02 89.15 0.37
N PRO A 128 27.47 89.05 1.61
CA PRO A 128 28.34 88.79 2.74
C PRO A 128 27.78 87.83 3.86
N VAL A 129 28.75 87.34 4.58
CA VAL A 129 28.75 86.60 5.82
C VAL A 129 27.87 87.21 6.91
N ARG A 130 27.04 86.41 7.56
CA ARG A 130 26.66 86.61 8.95
C ARG A 130 26.57 85.23 9.70
N ARG A 131 27.51 85.05 10.62
CA ARG A 131 27.44 84.02 11.66
C ARG A 131 26.19 84.23 12.49
N ARG A 132 25.49 83.14 12.77
CA ARG A 132 24.80 82.94 14.07
C ARG A 132 24.68 81.46 14.36
N ASP A 133 25.27 81.10 15.49
CA ASP A 133 25.11 79.83 16.23
C ASP A 133 23.63 79.51 16.43
N GLY A 134 23.25 78.26 16.19
CA GLY A 134 21.97 77.70 16.53
C GLY A 134 22.04 76.18 16.49
N GLY A 135 22.57 75.57 17.54
CA GLY A 135 22.58 74.13 17.69
C GLY A 135 21.16 73.56 17.61
N ARG A 136 20.90 72.86 16.54
CA ARG A 136 19.68 72.09 16.39
C ARG A 136 19.94 70.69 17.00
N ARG A 137 19.57 70.56 18.28
CA ARG A 137 19.48 69.27 18.95
C ARG A 137 18.35 68.47 18.26
N TYR A 138 18.73 67.48 17.45
CA TYR A 138 17.75 66.49 16.99
C TYR A 138 17.26 65.74 18.22
N PRO A 139 15.95 65.55 18.43
CA PRO A 139 15.43 64.82 19.56
C PRO A 139 15.84 63.35 19.44
N VAL A 140 16.56 62.83 20.44
CA VAL A 140 16.98 61.44 20.58
C VAL A 140 15.82 60.46 20.45
N ALA A 141 14.60 60.93 20.67
CA ALA A 141 13.36 60.15 20.51
C ALA A 141 13.07 59.66 19.06
N ILE A 142 13.51 60.35 18.03
CA ILE A 142 13.28 59.92 16.62
C ILE A 142 14.27 58.82 16.22
N MET A 143 15.49 58.85 16.72
CA MET A 143 16.46 57.78 16.47
C MET A 143 16.10 56.48 17.23
N ALA A 144 15.60 56.59 18.47
CA ALA A 144 15.14 55.43 19.25
C ALA A 144 13.92 54.75 18.57
N GLY A 145 12.99 55.53 17.99
CA GLY A 145 11.85 54.97 17.25
C GLY A 145 12.25 54.24 15.95
N ALA A 146 13.24 54.77 15.22
CA ALA A 146 13.75 54.15 13.98
C ALA A 146 14.47 52.81 14.28
N VAL A 147 15.27 52.77 15.35
CA VAL A 147 15.97 51.52 15.77
C VAL A 147 14.96 50.49 16.28
N ALA A 148 13.94 50.89 17.05
CA ALA A 148 12.91 50.00 17.52
C ALA A 148 12.05 49.43 16.36
N ALA A 149 11.71 50.26 15.37
CA ALA A 149 10.97 49.82 14.17
C ALA A 149 11.81 48.84 13.31
N SER A 150 13.14 49.07 13.22
CA SER A 150 14.05 48.17 12.49
C SER A 150 14.22 46.83 13.21
N LEU A 151 14.28 46.82 14.55
CA LEU A 151 14.37 45.59 15.35
C LEU A 151 13.07 44.78 15.27
N ILE A 152 11.91 45.44 15.33
CA ILE A 152 10.60 44.79 15.12
C ILE A 152 10.49 44.20 13.72
N GLY A 153 10.92 44.93 12.67
CA GLY A 153 10.97 44.44 11.30
C GLY A 153 11.86 43.20 11.15
N LEU A 154 13.02 43.19 11.81
CA LEU A 154 13.96 42.07 11.81
C LEU A 154 13.38 40.83 12.55
N CYS A 155 12.70 41.06 13.68
CA CYS A 155 12.00 39.99 14.40
C CYS A 155 10.84 39.39 13.59
N VAL A 156 10.05 40.23 12.93
CA VAL A 156 8.96 39.76 12.05
C VAL A 156 9.52 38.97 10.88
N LEU A 157 10.62 39.44 10.26
CA LEU A 157 11.28 38.72 9.17
C LEU A 157 11.86 37.37 9.66
N ALA A 158 12.46 37.33 10.84
CA ALA A 158 12.96 36.10 11.44
C ALA A 158 11.83 35.11 11.75
N VAL A 159 10.69 35.57 12.27
CA VAL A 159 9.52 34.73 12.51
C VAL A 159 8.94 34.21 11.21
N LEU A 160 8.84 35.06 10.18
CA LEU A 160 8.37 34.64 8.86
C LEU A 160 9.31 33.62 8.19
N THR A 161 10.64 33.83 8.29
CA THR A 161 11.60 32.86 7.75
C THR A 161 11.55 31.52 8.48
N VAL A 162 11.39 31.52 9.80
CA VAL A 162 11.21 30.29 10.59
C VAL A 162 9.87 29.63 10.24
N ALA A 163 8.79 30.38 10.08
CA ALA A 163 7.49 29.86 9.69
C ALA A 163 7.51 29.27 8.26
N VAL A 164 8.13 29.96 7.30
CA VAL A 164 8.30 29.44 5.93
C VAL A 164 9.21 28.22 5.93
N TRP A 165 10.28 28.21 6.73
CA TRP A 165 11.16 27.06 6.84
C TRP A 165 10.49 25.86 7.52
N SER A 166 9.63 26.07 8.55
CA SER A 166 8.86 25.01 9.17
C SER A 166 7.79 24.46 8.22
N LEU A 167 7.11 25.30 7.45
CA LEU A 167 6.18 24.86 6.41
C LEU A 167 6.91 24.11 5.29
N TRP A 168 8.09 24.54 4.90
CA TRP A 168 8.93 23.83 3.93
C TRP A 168 9.42 22.47 4.45
N GLN A 169 9.79 22.40 5.72
CA GLN A 169 10.12 21.13 6.36
C GLN A 169 8.91 20.21 6.49
N GLU A 170 7.73 20.76 6.73
CA GLU A 170 6.50 19.97 6.82
C GLU A 170 6.07 19.42 5.45
N THR A 171 6.17 20.22 4.38
CA THR A 171 5.95 19.75 3.00
C THR A 171 7.01 18.75 2.56
N ALA A 172 8.29 18.98 2.85
CA ALA A 172 9.37 18.03 2.58
C ALA A 172 9.23 16.72 3.39
N ARG A 173 8.73 16.79 4.62
CA ARG A 173 8.39 15.61 5.42
C ARG A 173 7.18 14.87 4.87
N THR A 174 6.17 15.58 4.37
CA THR A 174 4.99 14.99 3.75
C THR A 174 5.34 14.29 2.43
N GLU A 175 6.24 14.87 1.61
CA GLU A 175 6.73 14.23 0.38
C GLU A 175 7.66 13.05 0.67
N ALA A 176 8.53 13.13 1.68
CA ALA A 176 9.36 12.02 2.12
C ALA A 176 8.52 10.90 2.79
N SER A 177 7.43 11.25 3.47
CA SER A 177 6.47 10.31 4.05
C SER A 177 5.55 9.69 2.99
N ALA A 178 5.23 10.40 1.91
CA ALA A 178 4.47 9.85 0.78
C ALA A 178 5.22 8.72 0.04
N GLY A 179 6.55 8.62 0.22
CA GLY A 179 7.37 7.52 -0.34
C GLY A 179 7.34 6.21 0.46
N VAL A 180 6.78 6.17 1.67
CA VAL A 180 6.75 4.99 2.57
C VAL A 180 5.31 4.60 2.95
N GLY A 181 4.33 4.99 2.14
CA GLY A 181 2.96 4.47 2.21
C GLY A 181 2.88 3.01 1.74
N GLU A 182 1.70 2.44 1.82
CA GLU A 182 1.43 1.13 1.26
C GLU A 182 1.96 1.01 -0.17
N PRO A 183 2.67 -0.09 -0.50
CA PRO A 183 3.25 -0.26 -1.82
C PRO A 183 2.16 -0.24 -2.89
N ALA A 184 2.43 0.51 -3.95
CA ALA A 184 1.55 0.61 -5.09
C ALA A 184 2.06 -0.27 -6.22
N VAL A 185 1.17 -1.05 -6.82
CA VAL A 185 1.46 -1.94 -7.95
C VAL A 185 0.55 -1.62 -9.12
N VAL A 186 1.06 -1.71 -10.33
CA VAL A 186 0.26 -1.72 -11.55
C VAL A 186 0.37 -3.08 -12.22
N VAL A 187 -0.78 -3.61 -12.65
CA VAL A 187 -0.84 -4.80 -13.49
C VAL A 187 -0.99 -4.35 -14.95
N LEU A 188 -0.02 -4.70 -15.77
CA LEU A 188 -0.11 -4.50 -17.21
C LEU A 188 -0.91 -5.65 -17.84
N PRO A 189 -1.65 -5.39 -18.93
CA PRO A 189 -2.31 -6.46 -19.67
C PRO A 189 -1.30 -7.54 -20.08
N PHE A 190 -1.62 -8.80 -19.80
CA PHE A 190 -0.79 -9.92 -20.21
C PHE A 190 -0.83 -10.05 -21.73
N ARG A 191 0.28 -10.41 -22.32
CA ARG A 191 0.42 -10.56 -23.78
C ARG A 191 0.23 -12.01 -24.19
N SER A 192 -0.58 -12.23 -25.21
CA SER A 192 -0.66 -13.54 -25.86
C SER A 192 0.55 -13.75 -26.78
N LEU A 193 1.22 -14.89 -26.63
CA LEU A 193 2.32 -15.33 -27.50
C LEU A 193 1.78 -16.38 -28.47
N GLY A 194 2.01 -16.18 -29.76
CA GLY A 194 1.55 -17.09 -30.81
C GLY A 194 0.15 -16.76 -31.33
N GLY A 195 -0.33 -17.56 -32.29
CA GLY A 195 -1.58 -17.33 -33.03
C GLY A 195 -2.78 -18.15 -32.52
N ALA A 196 -2.72 -18.74 -31.32
CA ALA A 196 -3.82 -19.52 -30.77
C ALA A 196 -5.06 -18.61 -30.51
N GLN A 197 -6.23 -19.05 -30.94
CA GLN A 197 -7.46 -18.27 -30.89
C GLN A 197 -7.88 -17.92 -29.45
N ASP A 198 -7.62 -18.78 -28.49
CA ASP A 198 -7.97 -18.62 -27.08
C ASP A 198 -6.93 -17.81 -26.27
N GLY A 199 -5.73 -17.60 -26.81
CA GLY A 199 -4.61 -16.94 -26.13
C GLY A 199 -4.94 -15.52 -25.65
N PRO A 200 -5.49 -14.62 -26.49
CA PRO A 200 -5.84 -13.26 -26.07
C PRO A 200 -6.92 -13.23 -25.00
N PHE A 201 -7.93 -14.10 -25.07
CA PHE A 201 -8.99 -14.21 -24.07
C PHE A 201 -8.44 -14.69 -22.72
N LEU A 202 -7.58 -15.71 -22.75
CA LEU A 202 -6.92 -16.23 -21.55
C LEU A 202 -6.03 -15.16 -20.90
N ALA A 203 -5.25 -14.43 -21.70
CA ALA A 203 -4.39 -13.36 -21.22
C ALA A 203 -5.16 -12.20 -20.55
N ALA A 204 -6.25 -11.78 -21.19
CA ALA A 204 -7.12 -10.72 -20.64
C ALA A 204 -7.80 -11.17 -19.35
N GLY A 205 -8.35 -12.40 -19.31
CA GLY A 205 -9.02 -12.96 -18.14
C GLY A 205 -8.06 -13.12 -16.95
N ILE A 206 -6.86 -13.65 -17.15
CA ILE A 206 -5.85 -13.76 -16.08
C ILE A 206 -5.46 -12.38 -15.55
N SER A 207 -5.28 -11.38 -16.42
CA SER A 207 -4.95 -10.02 -16.00
C SER A 207 -6.03 -9.42 -15.11
N GLN A 208 -7.30 -9.58 -15.48
CA GLN A 208 -8.44 -9.06 -14.72
C GLN A 208 -8.58 -9.79 -13.37
N GLU A 209 -8.59 -11.11 -13.38
CA GLU A 209 -8.67 -11.92 -12.15
C GLU A 209 -7.49 -11.63 -11.21
N LEU A 210 -6.29 -11.38 -11.75
CA LEU A 210 -5.13 -11.02 -10.94
C LEU A 210 -5.33 -9.68 -10.22
N ILE A 211 -5.88 -8.68 -10.89
CA ILE A 211 -6.24 -7.40 -10.28
C ILE A 211 -7.24 -7.62 -9.15
N ASP A 212 -8.31 -8.38 -9.41
CA ASP A 212 -9.37 -8.64 -8.45
C ASP A 212 -8.85 -9.40 -7.20
N HIS A 213 -7.93 -10.34 -7.39
CA HIS A 213 -7.27 -11.05 -6.30
C HIS A 213 -6.29 -10.18 -5.52
N LEU A 214 -5.50 -9.33 -6.19
CA LEU A 214 -4.58 -8.40 -5.54
C LEU A 214 -5.31 -7.35 -4.70
N MET A 215 -6.46 -6.86 -5.16
CA MET A 215 -7.29 -5.90 -4.42
C MET A 215 -7.83 -6.44 -3.09
N ARG A 216 -7.82 -7.76 -2.87
CA ARG A 216 -8.20 -8.38 -1.59
C ARG A 216 -7.10 -8.29 -0.53
N PHE A 217 -5.93 -7.76 -0.86
CA PHE A 217 -4.83 -7.51 0.06
C PHE A 217 -4.79 -6.00 0.38
N PRO A 218 -5.33 -5.56 1.53
CA PRO A 218 -5.48 -4.13 1.84
C PRO A 218 -4.14 -3.39 1.98
N SER A 219 -3.06 -4.12 2.27
CA SER A 219 -1.70 -3.58 2.35
C SER A 219 -1.06 -3.25 0.99
N LEU A 220 -1.80 -3.40 -0.12
CA LEU A 220 -1.31 -3.18 -1.47
C LEU A 220 -2.28 -2.30 -2.26
N ARG A 221 -1.82 -1.15 -2.75
CA ARG A 221 -2.61 -0.31 -3.66
C ARG A 221 -2.45 -0.79 -5.09
N VAL A 222 -3.54 -1.23 -5.71
CA VAL A 222 -3.53 -1.80 -7.05
C VAL A 222 -4.04 -0.79 -8.06
N TYR A 223 -3.27 -0.56 -9.12
CA TYR A 223 -3.64 0.29 -10.23
C TYR A 223 -3.86 -0.56 -11.49
N MET A 224 -4.96 -0.32 -12.17
CA MET A 224 -5.20 -0.85 -13.50
C MET A 224 -4.75 0.17 -14.53
N ARG A 225 -4.05 -0.26 -15.57
CA ARG A 225 -3.72 0.61 -16.69
C ARG A 225 -4.48 0.18 -17.95
N PRO A 226 -5.19 1.10 -18.61
CA PRO A 226 -5.76 0.85 -19.93
C PRO A 226 -4.67 0.55 -20.97
N VAL A 227 -5.02 -0.22 -21.99
CA VAL A 227 -4.22 -0.89 -23.02
C VAL A 227 -3.22 0.02 -23.81
N SER A 228 -3.19 1.31 -23.61
CA SER A 228 -2.43 2.27 -24.45
C SER A 228 -0.94 2.44 -24.12
N VAL A 229 -0.33 1.53 -23.33
CA VAL A 229 1.12 1.52 -23.18
C VAL A 229 1.70 0.53 -24.15
N ASP A 230 2.44 1.08 -25.08
CA ASP A 230 3.29 0.28 -25.96
C ASP A 230 4.37 -0.42 -25.09
N VAL A 231 4.06 -1.64 -24.66
CA VAL A 231 4.97 -2.46 -23.84
C VAL A 231 6.13 -2.99 -24.67
N ASP A 232 6.10 -2.82 -25.99
CA ASP A 232 7.18 -3.23 -26.92
C ASP A 232 8.44 -2.36 -26.78
N GLY A 233 8.37 -1.25 -26.03
CA GLY A 233 9.49 -0.41 -25.67
C GLY A 233 10.50 -1.00 -24.67
N GLY A 234 10.36 -2.27 -24.26
CA GLY A 234 11.29 -2.93 -23.36
C GLY A 234 11.33 -2.37 -21.92
N HIS A 235 12.45 -2.58 -21.20
CA HIS A 235 12.64 -2.15 -19.81
C HIS A 235 12.34 -0.66 -19.57
N GLY A 236 12.67 0.21 -20.54
CA GLY A 236 12.43 1.65 -20.44
C GLY A 236 10.95 2.01 -20.34
N ALA A 237 10.08 1.30 -21.08
CA ALA A 237 8.64 1.54 -21.05
C ALA A 237 8.01 1.13 -19.71
N LEU A 238 8.50 0.04 -19.09
CA LEU A 238 8.04 -0.41 -17.77
C LEU A 238 8.40 0.60 -16.67
N VAL A 239 9.64 1.11 -16.68
CA VAL A 239 10.10 2.15 -15.75
C VAL A 239 9.31 3.44 -15.94
N GLN A 240 9.07 3.83 -17.19
CA GLN A 240 8.28 5.02 -17.49
C GLN A 240 6.82 4.85 -17.03
N ALA A 241 6.22 3.68 -17.26
CA ALA A 241 4.88 3.36 -16.78
C ALA A 241 4.77 3.47 -15.24
N GLY A 242 5.78 2.97 -14.54
CA GLY A 242 5.85 3.07 -13.09
C GLY A 242 5.97 4.51 -12.59
N ARG A 243 6.82 5.31 -13.22
CA ARG A 243 7.00 6.73 -12.88
C ARG A 243 5.75 7.56 -13.17
N ASP A 244 5.13 7.36 -14.32
CA ASP A 244 3.92 8.10 -14.73
C ASP A 244 2.74 7.87 -13.77
N LEU A 245 2.68 6.70 -13.14
CA LEU A 245 1.64 6.31 -12.19
C LEU A 245 2.06 6.50 -10.72
N GLY A 246 3.32 6.79 -10.46
CA GLY A 246 3.84 6.88 -9.08
C GLY A 246 3.76 5.56 -8.33
N VAL A 247 3.89 4.41 -9.04
CA VAL A 247 3.84 3.08 -8.43
C VAL A 247 5.24 2.55 -8.14
N ALA A 248 5.36 1.73 -7.11
CA ALA A 248 6.62 1.09 -6.72
C ALA A 248 6.93 -0.16 -7.58
N TYR A 249 5.89 -0.83 -8.05
CA TYR A 249 6.02 -2.13 -8.74
C TYR A 249 5.17 -2.20 -10.00
N VAL A 250 5.68 -2.96 -10.98
CA VAL A 250 4.98 -3.27 -12.23
C VAL A 250 4.90 -4.79 -12.38
N ILE A 251 3.70 -5.32 -12.59
CA ILE A 251 3.48 -6.72 -12.95
C ILE A 251 3.23 -6.79 -14.46
N SER A 252 3.96 -7.68 -15.12
CA SER A 252 3.80 -7.99 -16.54
C SER A 252 3.73 -9.50 -16.72
N GLY A 253 3.03 -9.96 -17.75
CA GLY A 253 2.94 -11.38 -18.03
C GLY A 253 2.75 -11.71 -19.51
N THR A 254 2.97 -12.97 -19.82
CA THR A 254 2.78 -13.55 -21.16
C THR A 254 2.01 -14.86 -21.06
N VAL A 255 1.20 -15.13 -22.07
CA VAL A 255 0.42 -16.37 -22.18
C VAL A 255 0.71 -17.00 -23.54
N GLY A 256 1.32 -18.17 -23.55
CA GLY A 256 1.50 -19.02 -24.72
C GLY A 256 0.56 -20.23 -24.64
N VAL A 257 -0.01 -20.64 -25.76
CA VAL A 257 -0.84 -21.84 -25.85
C VAL A 257 -0.18 -22.80 -26.85
N GLU A 258 0.17 -23.99 -26.37
CA GLU A 258 0.77 -25.06 -27.16
C GLU A 258 -0.07 -26.34 -27.00
N GLY A 259 -0.88 -26.67 -28.03
CA GLY A 259 -1.81 -27.79 -27.95
C GLY A 259 -2.83 -27.61 -26.82
N GLU A 260 -2.86 -28.55 -25.88
CA GLU A 260 -3.78 -28.54 -24.71
C GLU A 260 -3.11 -27.97 -23.45
N THR A 261 -2.00 -27.25 -23.59
CA THR A 261 -1.27 -26.65 -22.45
C THR A 261 -1.14 -25.16 -22.62
N ALA A 262 -1.53 -24.40 -21.60
CA ALA A 262 -1.24 -22.98 -21.48
C ALA A 262 0.01 -22.79 -20.62
N ARG A 263 0.99 -22.02 -21.13
CA ARG A 263 2.19 -21.58 -20.43
C ARG A 263 2.07 -20.11 -20.11
N ILE A 264 2.10 -19.78 -18.84
CA ILE A 264 1.91 -18.41 -18.35
C ILE A 264 3.19 -17.97 -17.66
N GLY A 265 3.87 -16.96 -18.22
CA GLY A 265 5.02 -16.29 -17.59
C GLY A 265 4.57 -15.03 -16.88
N VAL A 266 5.05 -14.81 -15.64
CA VAL A 266 4.76 -13.61 -14.85
C VAL A 266 6.03 -13.04 -14.28
N GLN A 267 6.15 -11.71 -14.29
CA GLN A 267 7.31 -10.99 -13.77
C GLN A 267 6.87 -9.79 -12.95
N LEU A 268 7.56 -9.56 -11.83
CA LEU A 268 7.45 -8.37 -10.99
C LEU A 268 8.71 -7.52 -11.13
N TYR A 269 8.52 -6.25 -11.44
CA TYR A 269 9.61 -5.29 -11.62
C TYR A 269 9.58 -4.20 -10.55
N ASP A 270 10.76 -3.77 -10.09
CA ASP A 270 10.93 -2.47 -9.43
C ASP A 270 10.70 -1.36 -10.45
N ALA A 271 9.68 -0.54 -10.24
CA ALA A 271 9.30 0.53 -11.17
C ALA A 271 10.34 1.65 -11.28
N ARG A 272 11.24 1.81 -10.31
CA ARG A 272 12.29 2.85 -10.32
C ARG A 272 13.51 2.43 -11.12
N THR A 273 13.89 1.16 -11.02
CA THR A 273 15.14 0.62 -11.61
C THR A 273 14.89 -0.21 -12.86
N GLY A 274 13.67 -0.73 -13.04
CA GLY A 274 13.35 -1.70 -14.09
C GLY A 274 13.86 -3.11 -13.80
N GLN A 275 14.45 -3.34 -12.62
CA GLN A 275 14.98 -4.64 -12.24
C GLN A 275 13.85 -5.64 -12.01
N VAL A 276 14.02 -6.86 -12.51
CA VAL A 276 13.14 -7.99 -12.18
C VAL A 276 13.41 -8.41 -10.74
N ILE A 277 12.39 -8.31 -9.88
CA ILE A 277 12.47 -8.72 -8.47
C ILE A 277 12.06 -10.19 -8.33
N TRP A 278 11.13 -10.62 -9.18
CA TRP A 278 10.62 -11.98 -9.16
C TRP A 278 10.08 -12.38 -10.53
N SER A 279 10.19 -13.65 -10.87
CA SER A 279 9.57 -14.24 -12.05
C SER A 279 9.16 -15.68 -11.77
N ALA A 280 8.06 -16.12 -12.39
CA ALA A 280 7.63 -17.51 -12.39
C ALA A 280 6.97 -17.88 -13.71
N SER A 281 6.96 -19.19 -13.99
CA SER A 281 6.25 -19.77 -15.13
C SER A 281 5.34 -20.88 -14.63
N TYR A 282 4.12 -20.91 -15.17
CA TYR A 282 3.07 -21.86 -14.82
C TYR A 282 2.61 -22.58 -16.09
N ASP A 283 2.71 -23.90 -16.07
CA ASP A 283 2.13 -24.75 -17.12
C ASP A 283 0.81 -25.32 -16.59
N ARG A 284 -0.27 -25.14 -17.34
CA ARG A 284 -1.62 -25.56 -16.93
C ARG A 284 -2.32 -26.26 -18.12
N PRO A 285 -3.04 -27.35 -17.87
CA PRO A 285 -3.88 -27.97 -18.89
C PRO A 285 -5.00 -27.01 -19.31
N LEU A 286 -5.18 -26.86 -20.61
CA LEU A 286 -6.21 -26.01 -21.20
C LEU A 286 -7.46 -26.84 -21.44
N VAL A 287 -8.38 -26.82 -20.50
CA VAL A 287 -9.69 -27.49 -20.61
C VAL A 287 -10.74 -26.42 -20.86
N PRO A 288 -11.37 -26.38 -22.06
CA PRO A 288 -12.32 -25.32 -22.42
C PRO A 288 -13.48 -25.14 -21.42
N ALA A 289 -14.00 -26.23 -20.85
CA ALA A 289 -15.07 -26.18 -19.86
C ALA A 289 -14.61 -25.61 -18.48
N ALA A 290 -13.31 -25.60 -18.18
CA ALA A 290 -12.73 -25.13 -16.91
C ALA A 290 -11.87 -23.87 -17.08
N LEU A 291 -11.99 -23.16 -18.21
CA LEU A 291 -11.12 -22.02 -18.53
C LEU A 291 -11.23 -20.88 -17.51
N MET A 292 -12.43 -20.57 -17.05
CA MET A 292 -12.65 -19.53 -16.03
C MET A 292 -12.12 -19.92 -14.65
N ASP A 293 -12.21 -21.21 -14.29
CA ASP A 293 -11.64 -21.71 -13.05
C ASP A 293 -10.11 -21.66 -13.10
N LEU A 294 -9.52 -22.03 -14.24
CA LEU A 294 -8.08 -21.90 -14.46
C LEU A 294 -7.61 -20.44 -14.33
N GLN A 295 -8.31 -19.48 -14.91
CA GLN A 295 -7.99 -18.05 -14.79
C GLN A 295 -8.01 -17.61 -13.32
N ARG A 296 -9.07 -17.94 -12.59
CA ARG A 296 -9.27 -17.58 -11.19
C ARG A 296 -8.24 -18.23 -10.28
N ASP A 297 -8.01 -19.53 -10.41
CA ASP A 297 -7.09 -20.27 -9.56
C ASP A 297 -5.65 -19.81 -9.75
N LEU A 298 -5.23 -19.63 -11.01
CA LEU A 298 -3.89 -19.15 -11.34
C LEU A 298 -3.67 -17.71 -10.86
N ALA A 299 -4.64 -16.83 -11.10
CA ALA A 299 -4.57 -15.44 -10.63
C ALA A 299 -4.50 -15.38 -9.09
N GLY A 300 -5.27 -16.21 -8.40
CA GLY A 300 -5.22 -16.34 -6.94
C GLY A 300 -3.87 -16.84 -6.44
N GLU A 301 -3.24 -17.80 -7.12
CA GLU A 301 -1.90 -18.29 -6.81
C GLU A 301 -0.84 -17.19 -6.99
N ILE A 302 -0.86 -16.49 -8.13
CA ILE A 302 0.06 -15.38 -8.40
C ILE A 302 -0.11 -14.25 -7.37
N ALA A 303 -1.35 -13.84 -7.09
CA ALA A 303 -1.63 -12.81 -6.10
C ALA A 303 -1.15 -13.20 -4.70
N SER A 304 -1.33 -14.48 -4.32
CA SER A 304 -0.83 -15.02 -3.06
C SER A 304 0.68 -14.88 -2.94
N VAL A 305 1.43 -15.28 -3.98
CA VAL A 305 2.89 -15.19 -4.00
C VAL A 305 3.37 -13.73 -3.87
N LEU A 306 2.70 -12.81 -4.54
CA LEU A 306 3.13 -11.41 -4.62
C LEU A 306 2.73 -10.59 -3.40
N ALA A 307 1.44 -10.66 -2.99
CA ALA A 307 0.81 -9.68 -2.10
C ALA A 307 0.58 -10.17 -0.67
N GLN A 308 0.76 -11.47 -0.39
CA GLN A 308 0.63 -11.97 0.98
C GLN A 308 1.63 -11.28 1.94
N PRO A 309 1.36 -11.27 3.24
CA PRO A 309 2.23 -10.61 4.23
C PRO A 309 3.69 -11.06 4.20
N TYR A 310 3.94 -12.30 3.82
CA TYR A 310 5.27 -12.88 3.64
C TYR A 310 5.70 -12.99 2.17
N GLY A 311 4.94 -12.36 1.27
CA GLY A 311 5.12 -12.40 -0.18
C GLY A 311 6.30 -11.58 -0.68
N VAL A 312 6.45 -11.59 -1.99
CA VAL A 312 7.59 -10.96 -2.66
C VAL A 312 7.64 -9.46 -2.41
N VAL A 313 6.49 -8.76 -2.51
CA VAL A 313 6.41 -7.31 -2.30
C VAL A 313 6.77 -6.93 -0.86
N SER A 314 6.18 -7.60 0.12
CA SER A 314 6.44 -7.32 1.54
C SER A 314 7.90 -7.58 1.92
N ARG A 315 8.53 -8.63 1.36
CA ARG A 315 9.96 -8.92 1.59
C ARG A 315 10.87 -7.87 0.97
N ASP A 316 10.58 -7.44 -0.26
CA ASP A 316 11.38 -6.40 -0.92
C ASP A 316 11.29 -5.07 -0.18
N VAL A 317 10.09 -4.65 0.22
CA VAL A 317 9.91 -3.47 1.07
C VAL A 317 10.65 -3.64 2.40
N GLY A 318 10.53 -4.79 3.06
CA GLY A 318 11.24 -5.09 4.31
C GLY A 318 12.75 -5.01 4.18
N ASN A 319 13.32 -5.55 3.11
CA ASN A 319 14.77 -5.50 2.83
C ASN A 319 15.25 -4.06 2.58
N ARG A 320 14.50 -3.26 1.82
CA ARG A 320 14.82 -1.84 1.61
C ARG A 320 14.79 -1.07 2.92
N LEU A 321 13.81 -1.36 3.76
CA LEU A 321 13.66 -0.73 5.07
C LEU A 321 14.78 -1.14 6.04
N ALA A 322 15.28 -2.36 5.98
CA ALA A 322 16.40 -2.81 6.80
C ALA A 322 17.72 -2.13 6.43
N ALA A 323 17.88 -1.71 5.16
CA ALA A 323 19.07 -1.02 4.66
C ALA A 323 19.11 0.48 5.02
N THR A 324 18.02 1.06 5.52
CA THR A 324 17.91 2.47 5.92
C THR A 324 17.87 2.59 7.43
N GLN A 325 18.67 3.52 8.02
CA GLN A 325 18.53 3.88 9.44
C GLN A 325 17.24 4.69 9.61
N PHE A 326 16.29 4.12 10.36
CA PHE A 326 14.99 4.75 10.56
C PHE A 326 14.90 5.46 11.89
N ASP A 327 14.40 6.68 11.84
CA ASP A 327 14.01 7.48 13.00
C ASP A 327 12.63 7.02 13.53
N ALA A 328 12.31 7.36 14.79
CA ALA A 328 11.06 7.04 15.48
C ALA A 328 9.78 7.59 14.78
N SER A 329 9.94 8.42 13.73
CA SER A 329 8.88 8.98 12.91
C SER A 329 8.41 8.06 11.77
N MET A 330 8.77 6.76 11.80
CA MET A 330 8.41 5.81 10.74
C MET A 330 6.91 5.72 10.54
N ALA A 331 6.50 5.67 9.26
CA ALA A 331 5.11 5.41 8.90
C ALA A 331 4.60 4.16 9.61
N SER A 332 3.37 4.21 10.12
CA SER A 332 2.73 3.13 10.87
C SER A 332 2.73 1.80 10.10
N TYR A 333 2.63 1.87 8.77
CA TYR A 333 2.76 0.74 7.87
C TYR A 333 4.07 -0.05 8.04
N VAL A 334 5.20 0.64 8.23
CA VAL A 334 6.51 -0.01 8.42
C VAL A 334 6.56 -0.81 9.72
N CYS A 335 5.90 -0.33 10.78
CA CYS A 335 5.78 -1.08 12.02
C CYS A 335 4.95 -2.37 11.84
N VAL A 336 3.90 -2.33 11.01
CA VAL A 336 3.12 -3.51 10.62
C VAL A 336 3.97 -4.51 9.85
N LEU A 337 4.76 -4.07 8.86
CA LEU A 337 5.68 -4.96 8.13
C LEU A 337 6.72 -5.61 9.04
N ARG A 338 7.30 -4.85 9.97
CA ARG A 338 8.25 -5.40 10.96
C ARG A 338 7.60 -6.45 11.86
N ALA A 339 6.33 -6.26 12.20
CA ALA A 339 5.60 -7.25 12.99
C ALA A 339 5.38 -8.54 12.19
N TYR A 340 5.10 -8.48 10.91
CA TYR A 340 5.06 -9.67 10.05
C TYR A 340 6.42 -10.39 10.02
N ILE A 341 7.52 -9.66 9.84
CA ILE A 341 8.87 -10.26 9.84
C ILE A 341 9.14 -10.94 11.20
N TYR A 342 8.83 -10.28 12.32
CA TYR A 342 8.94 -10.86 13.66
C TYR A 342 8.13 -12.15 13.80
N ARG A 343 6.89 -12.18 13.31
CA ARG A 343 5.98 -13.33 13.44
C ARG A 343 6.41 -14.55 12.62
N ARG A 344 7.43 -14.45 11.80
CA ARG A 344 8.04 -15.64 11.15
C ARG A 344 8.82 -16.51 12.12
N SER A 345 9.51 -15.89 13.10
CA SER A 345 10.42 -16.57 14.01
C SER A 345 10.05 -16.46 15.49
N PHE A 346 9.15 -15.53 15.86
CA PHE A 346 8.81 -15.20 17.25
C PHE A 346 10.06 -14.93 18.13
N SER A 347 11.09 -14.34 17.55
CA SER A 347 12.37 -14.11 18.23
C SER A 347 12.23 -13.14 19.39
N ASN A 348 12.66 -13.55 20.60
CA ASN A 348 12.68 -12.70 21.77
C ASN A 348 13.55 -11.44 21.57
N LYS A 349 14.62 -11.53 20.76
CA LYS A 349 15.48 -10.37 20.44
C LYS A 349 14.79 -9.35 19.54
N ALA A 350 13.94 -9.84 18.60
CA ALA A 350 13.22 -8.99 17.66
C ALA A 350 11.94 -8.37 18.26
N PHE A 351 11.39 -8.94 19.33
CA PHE A 351 10.14 -8.50 19.94
C PHE A 351 10.16 -7.05 20.46
N PRO A 352 11.12 -6.59 21.32
CA PRO A 352 11.04 -5.27 21.93
C PRO A 352 11.02 -4.11 20.94
N PRO A 353 11.90 -4.04 19.90
CA PRO A 353 11.87 -2.94 18.95
C PRO A 353 10.59 -2.92 18.10
N VAL A 354 10.04 -4.08 17.76
CA VAL A 354 8.78 -4.17 17.00
C VAL A 354 7.59 -3.74 17.85
N PHE A 355 7.55 -4.17 19.10
CA PHE A 355 6.51 -3.80 20.06
C PHE A 355 6.49 -2.28 20.28
N SER A 356 7.64 -1.65 20.55
CA SER A 356 7.75 -0.20 20.69
C SER A 356 7.34 0.55 19.42
N CYS A 357 7.71 0.03 18.25
CA CYS A 357 7.33 0.61 16.96
C CYS A 357 5.79 0.63 16.80
N LEU A 358 5.11 -0.49 17.09
CA LEU A 358 3.65 -0.56 17.00
C LEU A 358 2.93 0.30 18.04
N GLN A 359 3.47 0.39 19.27
CA GLN A 359 2.91 1.31 20.27
C GLN A 359 2.97 2.76 19.77
N ALA A 360 4.11 3.18 19.21
CA ALA A 360 4.25 4.51 18.63
C ALA A 360 3.34 4.71 17.40
N ALA A 361 3.17 3.66 16.58
CA ALA A 361 2.27 3.69 15.44
C ALA A 361 0.81 3.93 15.86
N VAL A 362 0.32 3.18 16.84
CA VAL A 362 -1.06 3.34 17.36
C VAL A 362 -1.27 4.67 18.10
N GLN A 363 -0.22 5.23 18.72
CA GLN A 363 -0.30 6.57 19.31
C GLN A 363 -0.40 7.66 18.25
N ARG A 364 0.31 7.53 17.13
CA ARG A 364 0.28 8.48 16.02
C ARG A 364 -0.99 8.36 15.19
N ASP A 365 -1.38 7.12 14.86
CA ASP A 365 -2.52 6.79 14.02
C ASP A 365 -3.48 5.86 14.78
N PRO A 366 -4.29 6.39 15.73
CA PRO A 366 -5.10 5.58 16.62
C PRO A 366 -6.25 4.83 15.93
N ASP A 367 -6.56 5.18 14.70
CA ASP A 367 -7.62 4.59 13.88
C ASP A 367 -7.07 3.79 12.68
N TYR A 368 -5.80 3.37 12.76
CA TYR A 368 -5.20 2.47 11.77
C TYR A 368 -5.41 1.00 12.18
N PRO A 369 -6.34 0.25 11.52
CA PRO A 369 -6.74 -1.10 11.95
C PRO A 369 -5.59 -2.09 11.96
N ASP A 370 -4.69 -2.06 10.95
CA ASP A 370 -3.59 -3.01 10.84
C ASP A 370 -2.57 -2.87 11.97
N ALA A 371 -2.26 -1.64 12.38
CA ALA A 371 -1.36 -1.41 13.50
C ALA A 371 -1.97 -1.88 14.83
N LEU A 372 -3.28 -1.65 15.03
CA LEU A 372 -4.03 -2.14 16.19
C LEU A 372 -4.09 -3.67 16.22
N ALA A 373 -4.36 -4.31 15.09
CA ALA A 373 -4.39 -5.77 14.96
C ALA A 373 -3.03 -6.39 15.29
N MET A 374 -1.94 -5.85 14.74
CA MET A 374 -0.59 -6.30 15.02
C MET A 374 -0.16 -6.03 16.47
N LEU A 375 -0.52 -4.89 17.04
CA LEU A 375 -0.27 -4.63 18.46
C LEU A 375 -1.03 -5.63 19.34
N GLY A 376 -2.26 -5.97 18.99
CA GLY A 376 -3.03 -7.04 19.64
C GLY A 376 -2.30 -8.37 19.60
N TRP A 377 -1.77 -8.78 18.45
CA TRP A 377 -0.97 -9.99 18.33
C TRP A 377 0.31 -9.96 19.17
N LEU A 378 1.01 -8.82 19.23
CA LEU A 378 2.21 -8.70 20.04
C LEU A 378 1.90 -8.77 21.55
N TYR A 379 0.79 -8.22 22.01
CA TYR A 379 0.33 -8.45 23.38
C TYR A 379 0.00 -9.92 23.67
N LEU A 380 -0.64 -10.61 22.71
CA LEU A 380 -0.87 -12.04 22.80
C LEU A 380 0.44 -12.82 22.93
N ASP A 381 1.43 -12.51 22.07
CA ASP A 381 2.74 -13.16 22.10
C ASP A 381 3.50 -12.84 23.39
N ALA A 382 3.37 -11.61 23.91
CA ALA A 382 3.92 -11.26 25.22
C ALA A 382 3.39 -12.15 26.35
N GLY A 383 2.09 -12.46 26.34
CA GLY A 383 1.47 -13.36 27.30
C GLY A 383 1.81 -14.84 27.09
N ARG A 384 1.91 -15.29 25.81
CA ARG A 384 2.24 -16.68 25.45
C ARG A 384 3.66 -17.07 25.82
N PHE A 385 4.61 -16.16 25.53
CA PHE A 385 6.05 -16.42 25.61
C PHE A 385 6.73 -15.69 26.78
N GLU A 386 5.97 -14.95 27.59
CA GLU A 386 6.48 -14.21 28.75
C GLU A 386 7.54 -13.14 28.38
N PHE A 387 7.40 -12.49 27.19
CA PHE A 387 8.38 -11.53 26.67
C PHE A 387 8.39 -10.19 27.41
N LEU A 388 7.30 -9.83 28.08
CA LEU A 388 7.21 -8.60 28.89
C LEU A 388 7.22 -8.95 30.37
N LYS A 389 8.37 -8.69 31.03
CA LYS A 389 8.50 -8.92 32.46
C LYS A 389 7.51 -8.05 33.24
N GLY A 390 6.81 -8.66 34.19
CA GLY A 390 5.85 -7.97 35.05
C GLY A 390 4.45 -7.75 34.44
N LEU A 391 4.21 -8.19 33.21
CA LEU A 391 2.87 -8.21 32.63
C LEU A 391 2.25 -9.60 32.79
N PRO A 392 1.21 -9.76 33.64
CA PRO A 392 0.52 -11.05 33.80
C PRO A 392 -0.12 -11.49 32.48
N GLN A 393 -0.14 -12.80 32.20
CA GLN A 393 -0.72 -13.38 30.99
C GLN A 393 -2.17 -12.92 30.74
N ALA A 394 -3.00 -12.94 31.78
CA ALA A 394 -4.39 -12.54 31.67
C ALA A 394 -4.51 -11.06 31.23
N GLU A 395 -3.71 -10.18 31.81
CA GLU A 395 -3.69 -8.77 31.43
C GLU A 395 -3.16 -8.56 30.00
N ALA A 396 -2.13 -9.32 29.59
CA ALA A 396 -1.61 -9.28 28.22
C ALA A 396 -2.72 -9.68 27.22
N TYR A 397 -3.50 -10.72 27.52
CA TYR A 397 -4.59 -11.18 26.67
C TYR A 397 -5.76 -10.19 26.61
N GLU A 398 -6.10 -9.50 27.70
CA GLU A 398 -7.12 -8.45 27.71
C GLU A 398 -6.68 -7.23 26.90
N ARG A 399 -5.41 -6.83 27.00
CA ARG A 399 -4.85 -5.76 26.14
C ARG A 399 -4.84 -6.16 24.66
N ALA A 400 -4.52 -7.43 24.38
CA ALA A 400 -4.57 -7.99 23.04
C ALA A 400 -6.01 -7.93 22.47
N TYR A 401 -6.98 -8.39 23.26
CA TYR A 401 -8.39 -8.39 22.87
C TYR A 401 -8.92 -6.97 22.63
N THR A 402 -8.59 -6.03 23.49
CA THR A 402 -8.99 -4.62 23.34
C THR A 402 -8.48 -4.01 22.04
N ALA A 403 -7.19 -4.21 21.73
CA ALA A 403 -6.58 -3.67 20.52
C ALA A 403 -7.19 -4.29 19.24
N ALA A 404 -7.30 -5.64 19.20
CA ALA A 404 -7.82 -6.33 18.03
C ALA A 404 -9.33 -6.10 17.84
N SER A 405 -10.11 -6.00 18.93
CA SER A 405 -11.55 -5.66 18.85
C SER A 405 -11.75 -4.25 18.32
N LYS A 406 -10.93 -3.27 18.72
CA LYS A 406 -10.95 -1.93 18.14
C LYS A 406 -10.63 -1.96 16.64
N ALA A 407 -9.64 -2.77 16.22
CA ALA A 407 -9.30 -2.93 14.81
C ALA A 407 -10.49 -3.43 13.97
N VAL A 408 -11.18 -4.49 14.43
CA VAL A 408 -12.38 -5.03 13.77
C VAL A 408 -13.55 -4.03 13.80
N ALA A 409 -13.69 -3.25 14.88
CA ALA A 409 -14.74 -2.23 14.95
C ALA A 409 -14.53 -1.08 13.95
N LEU A 410 -13.27 -0.71 13.68
CA LEU A 410 -12.90 0.31 12.69
C LEU A 410 -13.08 -0.20 11.24
N ASP A 411 -12.72 -1.46 10.98
CA ASP A 411 -12.90 -2.11 9.68
C ASP A 411 -13.30 -3.59 9.87
N PRO A 412 -14.61 -3.90 9.83
CA PRO A 412 -15.12 -5.25 10.01
C PRO A 412 -14.68 -6.26 8.93
N HIS A 413 -14.24 -5.78 7.76
CA HIS A 413 -13.78 -6.62 6.66
C HIS A 413 -12.25 -6.71 6.58
N ASN A 414 -11.54 -6.16 7.53
CA ASN A 414 -10.09 -6.23 7.58
C ASN A 414 -9.63 -7.65 7.95
N VAL A 415 -9.09 -8.35 6.97
CA VAL A 415 -8.63 -9.74 7.10
C VAL A 415 -7.58 -9.89 8.20
N LEU A 416 -6.65 -8.92 8.33
CA LEU A 416 -5.62 -8.93 9.38
C LEU A 416 -6.24 -8.80 10.77
N ALA A 417 -7.19 -7.87 10.94
CA ALA A 417 -7.89 -7.66 12.21
C ALA A 417 -8.70 -8.90 12.64
N LEU A 418 -9.42 -9.52 11.69
CA LEU A 418 -10.16 -10.76 11.91
C LEU A 418 -9.23 -11.93 12.31
N LYS A 419 -8.09 -12.09 11.62
CA LYS A 419 -7.07 -13.09 11.98
C LYS A 419 -6.53 -12.87 13.39
N ALA A 420 -6.21 -11.61 13.73
CA ALA A 420 -5.70 -11.26 15.05
C ALA A 420 -6.73 -11.55 16.15
N LEU A 421 -7.95 -11.05 16.00
CA LEU A 421 -9.02 -11.25 16.98
C LEU A 421 -9.41 -12.73 17.10
N GLY A 422 -9.41 -13.47 15.97
CA GLY A 422 -9.63 -14.93 15.96
C GLY A 422 -8.56 -15.68 16.74
N SER A 423 -7.27 -15.29 16.58
CA SER A 423 -6.16 -15.84 17.39
C SER A 423 -6.36 -15.58 18.87
N ILE A 424 -6.63 -14.34 19.23
CA ILE A 424 -6.76 -13.91 20.62
C ILE A 424 -7.92 -14.63 21.30
N ASN A 425 -9.08 -14.74 20.64
CA ASN A 425 -10.21 -15.52 21.18
C ASN A 425 -9.85 -16.98 21.41
N HIS A 426 -9.11 -17.61 20.48
CA HIS A 426 -8.62 -18.98 20.66
C HIS A 426 -7.78 -19.11 21.95
N TYR A 427 -6.79 -18.23 22.17
CA TYR A 427 -5.94 -18.27 23.36
C TYR A 427 -6.65 -17.88 24.66
N MET A 428 -7.78 -17.18 24.57
CA MET A 428 -8.68 -16.90 25.69
C MET A 428 -9.66 -18.06 25.96
N GLY A 429 -9.55 -19.19 25.25
CA GLY A 429 -10.44 -20.34 25.38
C GLY A 429 -11.80 -20.20 24.70
N ARG A 430 -12.02 -19.09 23.96
CA ARG A 430 -13.24 -18.83 23.20
C ARG A 430 -13.14 -19.45 21.81
N TYR A 431 -12.96 -20.77 21.75
CA TYR A 431 -12.59 -21.50 20.52
C TYR A 431 -13.59 -21.32 19.37
N ALA A 432 -14.90 -21.40 19.65
CA ALA A 432 -15.94 -21.25 18.64
C ALA A 432 -15.89 -19.86 17.98
N GLU A 433 -15.68 -18.81 18.76
CA GLU A 433 -15.56 -17.46 18.23
C GLU A 433 -14.25 -17.25 17.45
N GLY A 434 -13.15 -17.81 17.96
CA GLY A 434 -11.87 -17.82 17.25
C GLY A 434 -11.95 -18.50 15.88
N GLU A 435 -12.66 -19.64 15.79
CA GLU A 435 -12.91 -20.33 14.53
C GLU A 435 -13.81 -19.51 13.59
N ARG A 436 -14.92 -18.96 14.10
CA ARG A 436 -15.84 -18.15 13.32
C ARG A 436 -15.11 -16.99 12.61
N LEU A 437 -14.35 -16.20 13.37
CA LEU A 437 -13.58 -15.09 12.84
C LEU A 437 -12.52 -15.54 11.82
N SER A 438 -11.89 -16.69 12.04
CA SER A 438 -10.90 -17.23 11.10
C SER A 438 -11.54 -17.70 9.80
N ARG A 439 -12.75 -18.32 9.85
CA ARG A 439 -13.52 -18.68 8.64
C ARG A 439 -13.97 -17.44 7.87
N GLU A 440 -14.37 -16.38 8.57
CA GLU A 440 -14.73 -15.09 7.98
C GLU A 440 -13.53 -14.46 7.26
N ALA A 441 -12.34 -14.45 7.87
CA ALA A 441 -11.11 -13.98 7.24
C ALA A 441 -10.78 -14.76 5.94
N VAL A 442 -10.94 -16.10 5.96
CA VAL A 442 -10.75 -16.94 4.75
C VAL A 442 -11.82 -16.66 3.69
N ALA A 443 -13.07 -16.42 4.10
CA ALA A 443 -14.14 -16.11 3.14
C ALA A 443 -13.90 -14.76 2.42
N LEU A 444 -13.39 -13.75 3.13
CA LEU A 444 -13.04 -12.46 2.55
C LEU A 444 -11.84 -12.54 1.60
N ASN A 445 -10.81 -13.30 1.98
CA ASN A 445 -9.65 -13.52 1.12
C ASN A 445 -9.21 -14.99 1.12
N PRO A 446 -9.80 -15.84 0.28
CA PRO A 446 -9.45 -17.27 0.17
C PRO A 446 -8.06 -17.49 -0.45
N SER A 447 -7.43 -16.45 -0.97
CA SER A 447 -6.07 -16.46 -1.52
C SER A 447 -5.01 -16.05 -0.51
N ASP A 448 -5.38 -15.60 0.71
CA ASP A 448 -4.41 -15.28 1.77
C ASP A 448 -3.91 -16.56 2.46
N PRO A 449 -2.65 -17.01 2.23
CA PRO A 449 -2.13 -18.22 2.83
C PRO A 449 -2.06 -18.12 4.36
N ASP A 450 -1.83 -16.92 4.93
CA ASP A 450 -1.79 -16.75 6.37
C ASP A 450 -3.19 -16.93 6.99
N ALA A 451 -4.26 -16.49 6.30
CA ALA A 451 -5.63 -16.75 6.75
C ALA A 451 -5.96 -18.26 6.75
N LEU A 452 -5.55 -18.96 5.69
CA LEU A 452 -5.68 -20.42 5.60
C LEU A 452 -4.91 -21.13 6.72
N ALA A 453 -3.65 -20.74 6.95
CA ALA A 453 -2.82 -21.32 7.99
C ALA A 453 -3.37 -21.03 9.39
N GLN A 454 -3.86 -19.84 9.65
CA GLN A 454 -4.48 -19.47 10.93
C GLN A 454 -5.73 -20.30 11.23
N LEU A 455 -6.58 -20.54 10.23
CA LEU A 455 -7.75 -21.41 10.38
C LEU A 455 -7.33 -22.87 10.53
N GLY A 456 -6.47 -23.38 9.63
CA GLY A 456 -5.99 -24.76 9.64
C GLY A 456 -5.34 -25.15 10.97
N TRP A 457 -4.49 -24.26 11.49
CA TRP A 457 -3.84 -24.44 12.79
C TRP A 457 -4.84 -24.58 13.93
N ARG A 458 -5.90 -23.71 13.97
CA ARG A 458 -6.94 -23.77 15.02
C ARG A 458 -7.77 -25.02 14.97
N LEU A 459 -8.08 -25.50 13.77
CA LEU A 459 -8.81 -26.76 13.59
C LEU A 459 -7.97 -27.96 14.05
N ALA A 460 -6.74 -28.03 13.57
CA ALA A 460 -5.85 -29.16 13.85
C ALA A 460 -5.46 -29.24 15.32
N VAL A 461 -5.14 -28.14 16.01
CA VAL A 461 -4.81 -28.16 17.45
C VAL A 461 -5.99 -28.58 18.33
N ARG A 462 -7.23 -28.48 17.80
CA ARG A 462 -8.45 -29.00 18.42
C ARG A 462 -8.79 -30.43 17.98
N GLY A 463 -7.84 -31.16 17.39
CA GLY A 463 -8.00 -32.54 16.95
C GLY A 463 -8.73 -32.73 15.61
N ARG A 464 -9.12 -31.64 14.94
CA ARG A 464 -9.77 -31.68 13.60
C ARG A 464 -8.72 -31.67 12.50
N PHE A 465 -7.86 -32.67 12.48
CA PHE A 465 -6.75 -32.78 11.55
C PHE A 465 -7.22 -32.90 10.09
N ASP A 466 -8.28 -33.67 9.86
CA ASP A 466 -8.92 -33.89 8.56
C ASP A 466 -9.36 -32.60 7.85
N GLU A 467 -9.78 -31.59 8.62
CA GLU A 467 -10.12 -30.27 8.09
C GLU A 467 -8.92 -29.30 8.09
N GLY A 468 -8.08 -29.37 9.13
CA GLY A 468 -7.01 -28.41 9.37
C GLY A 468 -5.78 -28.62 8.50
N ILE A 469 -5.33 -29.88 8.31
CA ILE A 469 -4.11 -30.17 7.55
C ILE A 469 -4.21 -29.77 6.08
N PRO A 470 -5.30 -30.04 5.34
CA PRO A 470 -5.41 -29.58 3.96
C PRO A 470 -5.33 -28.04 3.79
N LEU A 471 -5.76 -27.27 4.80
CA LEU A 471 -5.64 -25.81 4.80
C LEU A 471 -4.18 -25.37 5.00
N LEU A 472 -3.45 -26.04 5.91
CA LEU A 472 -2.03 -25.78 6.14
C LEU A 472 -1.18 -26.13 4.91
N GLU A 473 -1.40 -27.27 4.29
CA GLU A 473 -0.73 -27.70 3.07
C GLU A 473 -0.99 -26.71 1.92
N ARG A 474 -2.24 -26.26 1.74
CA ARG A 474 -2.59 -25.25 0.76
C ARG A 474 -1.93 -23.91 1.05
N ALA A 475 -1.80 -23.52 2.33
CA ALA A 475 -1.10 -22.31 2.73
C ALA A 475 0.39 -22.40 2.39
N ILE A 476 1.03 -23.55 2.62
CA ILE A 476 2.44 -23.81 2.29
C ILE A 476 2.64 -23.75 0.77
N ALA A 477 1.81 -24.46 0.02
CA ALA A 477 1.90 -24.50 -1.45
C ALA A 477 1.75 -23.12 -2.11
N ARG A 478 1.00 -22.21 -1.48
CA ARG A 478 0.78 -20.83 -1.95
C ARG A 478 1.78 -19.81 -1.39
N SER A 479 2.76 -20.26 -0.60
CA SER A 479 3.76 -19.38 0.00
C SER A 479 5.13 -19.62 -0.62
N VAL A 480 5.84 -18.54 -0.97
CA VAL A 480 7.22 -18.64 -1.51
C VAL A 480 8.19 -19.08 -0.43
N ASP A 481 7.95 -18.67 0.81
CA ASP A 481 8.81 -18.93 1.96
C ASP A 481 7.90 -18.96 3.21
N PRO A 482 7.18 -20.10 3.42
CA PRO A 482 6.20 -20.20 4.47
C PRO A 482 6.85 -20.09 5.86
N PRO A 483 6.19 -19.41 6.83
CA PRO A 483 6.62 -19.47 8.22
C PRO A 483 6.68 -20.90 8.73
N VAL A 484 7.72 -21.25 9.46
CA VAL A 484 7.95 -22.63 9.95
C VAL A 484 6.80 -23.17 10.79
N TRP A 485 6.06 -22.30 11.50
CA TRP A 485 4.94 -22.71 12.33
C TRP A 485 3.76 -23.33 11.54
N TYR A 486 3.70 -23.16 10.20
CA TYR A 486 2.70 -23.83 9.36
C TYR A 486 2.85 -25.36 9.45
N ASN A 487 4.08 -25.83 9.63
CA ASN A 487 4.39 -27.27 9.69
C ASN A 487 4.13 -27.92 11.04
N HIS A 488 3.98 -27.15 12.16
CA HIS A 488 3.93 -27.75 13.49
C HIS A 488 2.76 -28.72 13.65
N LEU A 489 1.56 -28.35 13.19
CA LEU A 489 0.39 -29.22 13.32
C LEU A 489 0.40 -30.37 12.31
N ILE A 490 1.08 -30.22 11.16
CA ILE A 490 1.32 -31.32 10.22
C ILE A 490 2.25 -32.34 10.88
N SER A 491 3.31 -31.91 11.55
CA SER A 491 4.20 -32.77 12.32
C SER A 491 3.45 -33.50 13.46
N ILE A 492 2.56 -32.79 14.15
CA ILE A 492 1.74 -33.41 15.22
C ILE A 492 0.75 -34.41 14.64
N ASP A 493 0.14 -34.14 13.48
CA ASP A 493 -0.71 -35.13 12.79
C ASP A 493 0.08 -36.40 12.43
N HIS A 494 1.29 -36.28 11.90
CA HIS A 494 2.14 -37.41 11.63
C HIS A 494 2.45 -38.21 12.90
N PHE A 495 2.73 -37.52 14.03
CA PHE A 495 2.96 -38.15 15.31
C PHE A 495 1.73 -38.93 15.79
N MET A 496 0.55 -38.34 15.78
CA MET A 496 -0.71 -38.95 16.21
C MET A 496 -1.08 -40.17 15.35
N ASN A 497 -0.57 -40.25 14.12
CA ASN A 497 -0.79 -41.38 13.21
C ASN A 497 0.39 -42.38 13.15
N GLY A 498 1.41 -42.26 14.02
CA GLY A 498 2.56 -43.16 14.08
C GLY A 498 3.54 -43.01 12.89
N ARG A 499 3.46 -41.90 12.14
CA ARG A 499 4.35 -41.61 11.01
C ARG A 499 5.57 -40.82 11.50
N TYR A 500 6.41 -41.47 12.29
CA TYR A 500 7.49 -40.78 13.00
C TYR A 500 8.63 -40.33 12.10
N GLN A 501 8.89 -41.03 11.00
CA GLN A 501 9.91 -40.65 10.03
C GLN A 501 9.52 -39.36 9.31
N GLU A 502 8.29 -39.28 8.84
CA GLU A 502 7.74 -38.08 8.19
C GLU A 502 7.68 -36.89 9.16
N MET A 503 7.32 -37.17 10.43
CA MET A 503 7.39 -36.16 11.47
C MET A 503 8.80 -35.62 11.65
N LEU A 504 9.83 -36.47 11.67
CA LEU A 504 11.21 -36.05 11.85
C LEU A 504 11.68 -35.16 10.69
N GLU A 505 11.41 -35.58 9.46
CA GLU A 505 11.79 -34.84 8.25
C GLU A 505 11.17 -33.44 8.21
N ILE A 506 9.86 -33.32 8.45
CA ILE A 506 9.16 -32.02 8.48
C ILE A 506 9.65 -31.15 9.63
N SER A 507 9.82 -31.74 10.83
CA SER A 507 10.23 -31.01 12.02
C SER A 507 11.66 -30.46 11.89
N GLN A 508 12.61 -31.24 11.35
CA GLN A 508 13.98 -30.80 11.10
C GLN A 508 14.02 -29.63 10.09
N GLY A 509 13.21 -29.69 9.03
CA GLY A 509 13.06 -28.60 8.06
C GLY A 509 12.38 -27.35 8.62
N SER A 510 11.78 -27.43 9.81
CA SER A 510 10.98 -26.37 10.44
C SER A 510 11.65 -25.75 11.67
N VAL A 511 12.91 -26.04 11.92
CA VAL A 511 13.66 -25.44 13.03
C VAL A 511 13.97 -23.98 12.75
N ALA A 512 13.60 -23.07 13.67
CA ALA A 512 13.93 -21.67 13.62
C ALA A 512 14.25 -21.12 15.01
N ASP A 513 15.17 -20.16 15.06
CA ASP A 513 15.53 -19.47 16.29
C ASP A 513 14.30 -18.81 16.95
N GLY A 514 14.07 -19.15 18.22
CA GLY A 514 13.03 -18.54 19.03
C GLY A 514 11.73 -19.35 19.17
N ILE A 515 11.62 -20.54 18.52
CA ILE A 515 10.42 -21.38 18.60
C ILE A 515 10.76 -22.76 19.14
N GLY A 516 10.73 -22.93 20.47
CA GLY A 516 11.09 -24.19 21.15
C GLY A 516 10.21 -25.38 20.80
N ILE A 517 9.04 -25.17 20.22
CA ILE A 517 8.15 -26.25 19.79
C ILE A 517 8.76 -27.05 18.65
N SER A 518 9.48 -26.42 17.71
CA SER A 518 10.14 -27.13 16.62
C SER A 518 11.15 -28.13 17.14
N GLU A 519 11.98 -27.73 18.11
CA GLU A 519 12.97 -28.62 18.76
C GLU A 519 12.29 -29.73 19.55
N ALA A 520 11.18 -29.44 20.21
CA ALA A 520 10.41 -30.47 20.92
C ALA A 520 9.86 -31.54 19.98
N LEU A 521 9.34 -31.13 18.81
CA LEU A 521 8.83 -32.06 17.79
C LEU A 521 9.94 -32.93 17.20
N VAL A 522 11.14 -32.37 16.94
CA VAL A 522 12.32 -33.15 16.54
C VAL A 522 12.71 -34.17 17.63
N ALA A 523 12.75 -33.73 18.89
CA ALA A 523 13.09 -34.61 20.00
C ALA A 523 12.09 -35.77 20.13
N ILE A 524 10.78 -35.48 20.03
CA ILE A 524 9.71 -36.50 20.11
C ILE A 524 9.89 -37.53 18.99
N ALA A 525 10.01 -37.06 17.73
CA ALA A 525 10.19 -37.95 16.58
C ALA A 525 11.43 -38.86 16.72
N ALA A 526 12.55 -38.25 17.10
CA ALA A 526 13.81 -39.01 17.34
C ALA A 526 13.69 -40.02 18.49
N GLY A 527 12.92 -39.66 19.54
CA GLY A 527 12.65 -40.56 20.64
C GLY A 527 11.86 -41.79 20.23
N GLU A 528 10.83 -41.64 19.41
CA GLU A 528 10.01 -42.71 18.87
C GLU A 528 10.77 -43.63 17.88
N LEU A 529 11.70 -43.04 17.12
CA LEU A 529 12.56 -43.76 16.18
C LEU A 529 13.77 -44.41 16.83
N GLY A 530 14.04 -44.13 18.13
CA GLY A 530 15.19 -44.67 18.83
C GLY A 530 16.52 -44.04 18.41
N GLU A 531 16.54 -42.75 18.00
CA GLU A 531 17.70 -42.01 17.55
C GLU A 531 18.29 -41.13 18.69
N PRO A 532 19.19 -41.67 19.53
CA PRO A 532 19.61 -41.03 20.78
C PRO A 532 20.38 -39.71 20.55
N ASP A 533 21.18 -39.62 19.50
CA ASP A 533 22.00 -38.45 19.27
C ASP A 533 21.14 -37.26 18.79
N ILE A 534 20.17 -37.51 17.92
CA ILE A 534 19.23 -36.50 17.45
C ILE A 534 18.35 -36.03 18.61
N ALA A 535 17.82 -36.96 19.42
CA ALA A 535 17.01 -36.65 20.59
C ALA A 535 17.79 -35.78 21.60
N ARG A 536 19.06 -36.12 21.88
CA ARG A 536 19.93 -35.38 22.81
C ARG A 536 20.20 -33.96 22.31
N GLU A 537 20.53 -33.80 21.03
CA GLU A 537 20.80 -32.51 20.42
C GLU A 537 19.56 -31.58 20.46
N ALA A 538 18.39 -32.12 20.07
CA ALA A 538 17.12 -31.37 20.08
C ALA A 538 16.72 -30.95 21.49
N LEU A 539 16.81 -31.85 22.47
CA LEU A 539 16.55 -31.54 23.88
C LEU A 539 17.50 -30.49 24.45
N ALA A 540 18.78 -30.51 24.06
CA ALA A 540 19.76 -29.50 24.48
C ALA A 540 19.42 -28.12 23.89
N LYS A 541 19.03 -28.04 22.62
CA LYS A 541 18.57 -26.79 22.00
C LYS A 541 17.27 -26.29 22.64
N MET A 542 16.36 -27.17 22.97
CA MET A 542 15.11 -26.85 23.67
C MET A 542 15.36 -26.21 25.05
N ALA A 543 16.53 -26.44 25.69
CA ALA A 543 16.85 -25.94 27.03
C ALA A 543 16.74 -24.41 27.23
N GLY A 544 16.75 -23.65 26.16
CA GLY A 544 16.55 -22.17 26.18
C GLY A 544 15.10 -21.70 26.34
N TYR A 545 14.09 -22.61 26.22
CA TYR A 545 12.67 -22.24 26.11
C TYR A 545 11.90 -22.51 27.40
N GLY A 546 12.07 -21.63 28.39
CA GLY A 546 11.63 -21.81 29.77
C GLY A 546 10.21 -22.31 30.00
N PRO A 547 9.14 -21.79 29.38
CA PRO A 547 7.78 -22.29 29.63
C PRO A 547 7.57 -23.76 29.23
N LEU A 548 8.08 -24.14 28.05
CA LEU A 548 7.95 -25.48 27.51
C LEU A 548 8.70 -26.53 28.36
N ILE A 549 9.86 -26.14 28.92
CA ILE A 549 10.68 -27.04 29.75
C ILE A 549 10.12 -27.19 31.14
N ARG A 550 9.62 -26.10 31.74
CA ARG A 550 9.07 -26.12 33.09
C ARG A 550 7.85 -27.02 33.21
N ASP A 551 6.94 -26.90 32.26
CA ASP A 551 5.69 -27.67 32.22
C ASP A 551 5.20 -27.86 30.79
N PRO A 552 5.62 -28.90 30.07
CA PRO A 552 5.20 -29.17 28.70
C PRO A 552 3.68 -29.31 28.55
N ALA A 553 3.01 -29.95 29.51
CA ALA A 553 1.57 -30.16 29.46
C ALA A 553 0.81 -28.81 29.55
N ALA A 554 1.21 -27.96 30.50
CA ALA A 554 0.63 -26.60 30.58
C ALA A 554 0.93 -25.77 29.34
N TYR A 555 2.12 -25.91 28.74
CA TYR A 555 2.48 -25.26 27.51
C TYR A 555 1.55 -25.64 26.36
N PHE A 556 1.34 -26.95 26.12
CA PHE A 556 0.46 -27.42 25.05
C PHE A 556 -1.01 -27.02 25.29
N ARG A 557 -1.51 -27.13 26.54
CA ARG A 557 -2.86 -26.67 26.91
C ARG A 557 -3.04 -25.18 26.65
N ARG A 558 -2.04 -24.35 26.95
CA ARG A 558 -2.06 -22.91 26.68
C ARG A 558 -2.23 -22.61 25.18
N HIS A 559 -1.70 -23.47 24.32
CA HIS A 559 -1.88 -23.38 22.88
C HIS A 559 -3.22 -23.94 22.38
N GLY A 560 -4.08 -24.41 23.26
CA GLY A 560 -5.41 -24.90 22.93
C GLY A 560 -5.45 -26.36 22.46
N ALA A 561 -4.36 -27.12 22.66
CA ALA A 561 -4.35 -28.55 22.35
C ALA A 561 -5.41 -29.31 23.18
N THR A 562 -6.00 -30.36 22.61
CA THR A 562 -6.88 -31.29 23.33
C THR A 562 -6.08 -32.10 24.33
N ASP A 563 -6.76 -32.66 25.34
CA ASP A 563 -6.07 -33.51 26.35
C ASP A 563 -5.35 -34.68 25.69
N GLU A 564 -5.95 -35.29 24.66
CA GLU A 564 -5.34 -36.37 23.88
C GLU A 564 -4.00 -35.95 23.25
N ILE A 565 -3.96 -34.79 22.60
CA ILE A 565 -2.72 -34.25 22.01
C ILE A 565 -1.70 -33.89 23.08
N VAL A 566 -2.15 -33.33 24.22
CA VAL A 566 -1.28 -32.99 25.35
C VAL A 566 -0.62 -34.22 25.95
N GLU A 567 -1.40 -35.27 26.20
CA GLU A 567 -0.92 -36.52 26.77
C GLU A 567 0.08 -37.21 25.82
N ALA A 568 -0.26 -37.30 24.54
CA ALA A 568 0.60 -37.89 23.52
C ALA A 568 1.95 -37.15 23.39
N LEU A 569 1.94 -35.81 23.24
CA LEU A 569 3.18 -35.01 23.12
C LEU A 569 4.03 -35.03 24.39
N THR A 570 3.38 -35.06 25.57
CA THR A 570 4.10 -35.14 26.84
C THR A 570 4.79 -36.50 27.00
N ALA A 571 4.08 -37.60 26.66
CA ALA A 571 4.65 -38.96 26.67
C ALA A 571 5.80 -39.10 25.65
N GLY A 572 5.64 -38.53 24.46
CA GLY A 572 6.71 -38.50 23.44
C GLY A 572 7.96 -37.77 23.91
N LEU A 573 7.82 -36.62 24.61
CA LEU A 573 8.96 -35.93 25.22
C LEU A 573 9.65 -36.76 26.32
N GLU A 574 8.91 -37.50 27.11
CA GLU A 574 9.48 -38.43 28.11
C GLU A 574 10.23 -39.57 27.44
N GLN A 575 9.68 -40.11 26.34
CA GLN A 575 10.36 -41.12 25.53
C GLN A 575 11.67 -40.58 24.95
N ALA A 576 11.64 -39.39 24.39
CA ALA A 576 12.84 -38.73 23.88
C ALA A 576 13.94 -38.58 24.96
N ARG A 577 13.55 -38.19 26.18
CA ARG A 577 14.49 -38.10 27.32
C ARG A 577 15.09 -39.47 27.70
N ARG A 578 14.30 -40.55 27.70
CA ARG A 578 14.79 -41.92 27.96
C ARG A 578 15.79 -42.33 26.89
N VAL A 579 15.46 -42.21 25.64
CA VAL A 579 16.31 -42.57 24.52
C VAL A 579 17.62 -41.73 24.50
N ALA A 580 17.55 -40.42 24.74
CA ALA A 580 18.71 -39.56 24.84
C ALA A 580 19.67 -39.92 25.99
N ALA A 581 19.12 -40.48 27.10
CA ALA A 581 19.90 -40.98 28.25
C ALA A 581 20.51 -42.36 28.01
N GLY A 582 20.15 -43.05 26.92
CA GLY A 582 20.62 -44.42 26.64
C GLY A 582 19.93 -45.52 27.50
N SER A 583 18.72 -45.24 27.99
CA SER A 583 17.94 -46.11 28.84
C SER A 583 16.66 -46.58 28.17
#